data_d401db0f9e18d4a14e9bd426ab787029
#
_entry.id   d401db0f9e18d4a14e9bd426ab787029
#
_cell.length_a   1.000
_cell.length_b   1.000
_cell.length_c   1.000
_cell.angle_alpha   90.00
_cell.angle_beta   90.00
_cell.angle_gamma   90.00
#
_symmetry.space_group_name_H-M   'P 1'
#
loop_
_entity.id
_entity.type
_entity.pdbx_description
1 polymer ?
#
loop_
_entity_poly.entity_id
_entity_poly.type
_entity_poly.pdbx_seq_one_letter_code
_entity_poly.pdbx_strand_id
1 'polypeptide(L)'
;MQHAQLRELAEVSPPQQDPAGDASGQVIELIFGRWRSQILYAGIKLGVFDALASGAKNAARVASELELDAGLLYRLMRALGSLGLLSEGKTKTFSLTRSGQLLREDHPHSLRAMTLLEEGPEHYAAWKHLTALIAKGARTALPVSLARLPSSMRREIRITLPYSMRR
;
A
#
# COMPACT_ATOMS: atom_id res chain seq x y z
N MET A 1 -53.92 -24.07 -9.30
CA MET A 1 -53.14 -23.68 -10.52
C MET A 1 -52.32 -22.39 -10.37
N GLN A 2 -52.16 -21.80 -9.19
CA GLN A 2 -51.47 -20.50 -8.99
C GLN A 2 -50.07 -20.63 -8.37
N HIS A 3 -49.67 -21.81 -7.93
CA HIS A 3 -48.35 -22.03 -7.30
C HIS A 3 -47.24 -22.45 -8.27
N ALA A 4 -47.54 -22.76 -9.53
CA ALA A 4 -46.53 -23.13 -10.55
C ALA A 4 -45.90 -21.92 -11.27
N GLN A 5 -46.61 -20.80 -11.33
CA GLN A 5 -46.15 -19.59 -12.03
C GLN A 5 -45.20 -18.71 -11.21
N LEU A 6 -45.04 -18.92 -9.91
CA LEU A 6 -44.15 -18.13 -9.06
C LEU A 6 -42.73 -18.71 -8.95
N ARG A 7 -42.48 -19.88 -9.52
CA ARG A 7 -41.13 -20.50 -9.53
C ARG A 7 -40.29 -20.15 -10.77
N GLU A 8 -40.91 -19.58 -11.80
CA GLU A 8 -40.22 -19.27 -13.06
C GLU A 8 -39.60 -17.87 -13.14
N LEU A 9 -39.74 -17.06 -12.06
CA LEU A 9 -39.21 -15.68 -12.01
C LEU A 9 -37.93 -15.52 -11.14
N ALA A 10 -37.29 -16.59 -10.73
CA ALA A 10 -36.18 -16.56 -9.77
C ALA A 10 -34.86 -17.14 -10.29
N GLU A 11 -34.69 -17.36 -11.58
CA GLU A 11 -33.37 -17.65 -12.15
C GLU A 11 -32.84 -16.47 -12.97
N VAL A 12 -32.62 -15.35 -12.29
CA VAL A 12 -31.64 -14.39 -12.80
C VAL A 12 -30.28 -15.03 -12.57
N SER A 13 -29.76 -15.70 -13.60
CA SER A 13 -28.37 -16.17 -13.61
C SER A 13 -27.46 -15.00 -13.21
N PRO A 14 -26.55 -15.18 -12.24
CA PRO A 14 -25.59 -14.14 -11.93
C PRO A 14 -24.85 -13.75 -13.21
N PRO A 15 -24.48 -12.47 -13.39
CA PRO A 15 -23.77 -12.01 -14.57
C PRO A 15 -22.56 -12.93 -14.76
N GLN A 16 -22.50 -13.59 -15.92
CA GLN A 16 -21.35 -14.40 -16.31
C GLN A 16 -20.15 -13.45 -16.34
N GLN A 17 -19.28 -13.56 -15.35
CA GLN A 17 -17.99 -12.91 -15.35
C GLN A 17 -17.24 -13.45 -16.57
N ASP A 18 -16.84 -12.57 -17.48
CA ASP A 18 -16.01 -12.95 -18.64
C ASP A 18 -14.66 -13.46 -18.10
N PRO A 19 -14.38 -14.77 -18.14
CA PRO A 19 -13.19 -15.35 -17.53
C PRO A 19 -11.90 -14.82 -18.17
N ALA A 20 -11.95 -14.35 -19.42
CA ALA A 20 -10.81 -13.74 -20.10
C ALA A 20 -10.53 -12.32 -19.61
N GLY A 21 -11.56 -11.53 -19.31
CA GLY A 21 -11.43 -10.18 -18.73
C GLY A 21 -10.85 -10.22 -17.31
N ASP A 22 -11.27 -11.19 -16.50
CA ASP A 22 -10.75 -11.37 -15.13
C ASP A 22 -9.28 -11.82 -15.14
N ALA A 23 -8.89 -12.76 -15.99
CA ALA A 23 -7.50 -13.20 -16.10
C ALA A 23 -6.54 -12.09 -16.52
N SER A 24 -6.92 -11.26 -17.49
CA SER A 24 -6.12 -10.10 -17.91
C SER A 24 -6.01 -9.07 -16.79
N GLY A 25 -7.10 -8.79 -16.08
CA GLY A 25 -7.12 -7.91 -14.93
C GLY A 25 -6.17 -8.34 -13.83
N GLN A 26 -6.17 -9.63 -13.49
CA GLN A 26 -5.25 -10.20 -12.49
C GLN A 26 -3.77 -10.01 -12.88
N VAL A 27 -3.42 -10.23 -14.13
CA VAL A 27 -2.04 -10.04 -14.61
C VAL A 27 -1.64 -8.57 -14.57
N ILE A 28 -2.53 -7.67 -14.98
CA ILE A 28 -2.32 -6.20 -14.91
C ILE A 28 -2.10 -5.76 -13.46
N GLU A 29 -2.89 -6.26 -12.51
CA GLU A 29 -2.70 -5.98 -11.08
C GLU A 29 -1.31 -6.39 -10.57
N LEU A 30 -0.80 -7.55 -10.99
CA LEU A 30 0.55 -8.01 -10.64
C LEU A 30 1.64 -7.13 -11.26
N ILE A 31 1.48 -6.71 -12.52
CA ILE A 31 2.42 -5.83 -13.22
C ILE A 31 2.54 -4.48 -12.51
N PHE A 32 1.41 -3.87 -12.13
CA PHE A 32 1.37 -2.54 -11.51
C PHE A 32 1.46 -2.54 -9.98
N GLY A 33 1.46 -3.71 -9.34
CA GLY A 33 1.58 -3.83 -7.89
C GLY A 33 2.77 -3.06 -7.32
N ARG A 34 3.92 -3.11 -8.00
CA ARG A 34 5.13 -2.38 -7.65
C ARG A 34 4.94 -0.86 -7.60
N TRP A 35 4.19 -0.28 -8.53
CA TRP A 35 3.99 1.16 -8.55
C TRP A 35 3.19 1.62 -7.34
N ARG A 36 2.19 0.84 -6.94
CA ARG A 36 1.37 1.14 -5.75
C ARG A 36 2.21 1.14 -4.48
N SER A 37 3.05 0.12 -4.31
CA SER A 37 3.89 0.02 -3.13
C SER A 37 4.96 1.11 -3.08
N GLN A 38 5.55 1.49 -4.22
CA GLN A 38 6.52 2.59 -4.28
C GLN A 38 5.88 3.97 -4.06
N ILE A 39 4.63 4.19 -4.49
CA ILE A 39 3.86 5.40 -4.16
C ILE A 39 3.61 5.47 -2.64
N LEU A 40 3.20 4.35 -2.03
CA LEU A 40 3.02 4.23 -0.58
C LEU A 40 4.33 4.51 0.16
N TYR A 41 5.43 3.87 -0.23
CA TYR A 41 6.77 4.09 0.35
C TYR A 41 7.18 5.55 0.28
N ALA A 42 7.02 6.19 -0.89
CA ALA A 42 7.36 7.61 -1.08
C ALA A 42 6.54 8.51 -0.14
N GLY A 43 5.23 8.28 -0.01
CA GLY A 43 4.37 9.02 0.89
C GLY A 43 4.82 8.95 2.35
N ILE A 44 5.21 7.76 2.81
CA ILE A 44 5.74 7.54 4.16
C ILE A 44 7.11 8.18 4.32
N LYS A 45 8.01 7.93 3.38
CA LYS A 45 9.40 8.40 3.44
C LYS A 45 9.50 9.92 3.47
N LEU A 46 8.61 10.60 2.76
CA LEU A 46 8.52 12.05 2.70
C LEU A 46 7.72 12.67 3.87
N GLY A 47 7.11 11.87 4.77
CA GLY A 47 6.38 12.38 5.93
C GLY A 47 4.97 12.90 5.64
N VAL A 48 4.38 12.57 4.49
CA VAL A 48 3.07 13.09 4.06
C VAL A 48 1.96 12.76 5.06
N PHE A 49 1.96 11.56 5.62
CA PHE A 49 0.92 11.11 6.56
C PHE A 49 1.02 11.84 7.90
N ASP A 50 2.24 12.08 8.38
CA ASP A 50 2.47 12.80 9.63
C ASP A 50 2.15 14.29 9.46
N ALA A 51 2.46 14.91 8.32
CA ALA A 51 2.09 16.28 8.01
C ALA A 51 0.58 16.52 7.99
N LEU A 52 -0.22 15.48 7.66
CA LEU A 52 -1.68 15.54 7.65
C LEU A 52 -2.33 15.10 8.99
N ALA A 53 -1.56 14.73 10.00
CA ALA A 53 -2.08 14.25 11.27
C ALA A 53 -2.97 15.27 11.98
N SER A 54 -2.66 16.55 11.86
CA SER A 54 -3.40 17.66 12.48
C SER A 54 -4.65 18.11 11.70
N GLY A 55 -4.96 17.51 10.57
CA GLY A 55 -6.13 17.82 9.75
C GLY A 55 -5.85 18.03 8.27
N ALA A 56 -6.88 18.41 7.53
CA ALA A 56 -6.80 18.57 6.08
C ALA A 56 -5.91 19.78 5.68
N LYS A 57 -5.02 19.55 4.71
CA LYS A 57 -4.15 20.58 4.13
C LYS A 57 -4.11 20.46 2.60
N ASN A 58 -3.85 21.56 1.91
CA ASN A 58 -3.53 21.52 0.49
C ASN A 58 -2.05 21.13 0.28
N ALA A 59 -1.74 20.66 -0.93
CA ALA A 59 -0.40 20.19 -1.24
C ALA A 59 0.68 21.28 -1.12
N ALA A 60 0.35 22.53 -1.43
CA ALA A 60 1.30 23.64 -1.30
C ALA A 60 1.71 23.88 0.15
N ARG A 61 0.78 23.77 1.10
CA ARG A 61 1.06 23.88 2.53
C ARG A 61 1.91 22.72 3.03
N VAL A 62 1.55 21.49 2.65
CA VAL A 62 2.35 20.31 3.02
C VAL A 62 3.75 20.38 2.42
N ALA A 63 3.88 20.83 1.16
CA ALA A 63 5.17 21.03 0.51
C ALA A 63 6.05 22.05 1.23
N SER A 64 5.46 23.17 1.67
CA SER A 64 6.17 24.18 2.44
C SER A 64 6.64 23.67 3.81
N GLU A 65 5.82 22.86 4.50
CA GLU A 65 6.17 22.25 5.79
C GLU A 65 7.28 21.19 5.68
N LEU A 66 7.36 20.50 4.54
CA LEU A 66 8.29 19.39 4.30
C LEU A 66 9.46 19.76 3.39
N GLU A 67 9.54 21.01 2.94
CA GLU A 67 10.56 21.53 2.01
C GLU A 67 10.61 20.75 0.68
N LEU A 68 9.43 20.48 0.09
CA LEU A 68 9.24 19.69 -1.13
C LEU A 68 8.71 20.55 -2.28
N ASP A 69 8.87 20.06 -3.52
CA ASP A 69 8.19 20.64 -4.69
C ASP A 69 6.67 20.46 -4.59
N ALA A 70 5.93 21.58 -4.62
CA ALA A 70 4.48 21.58 -4.45
C ALA A 70 3.71 20.88 -5.60
N GLY A 71 4.21 21.00 -6.83
CA GLY A 71 3.60 20.40 -8.02
C GLY A 71 3.75 18.87 -8.02
N LEU A 72 4.95 18.39 -7.74
CA LEU A 72 5.24 16.95 -7.66
C LEU A 72 4.56 16.32 -6.44
N LEU A 73 4.54 17.02 -5.31
CA LEU A 73 3.83 16.55 -4.12
C LEU A 73 2.33 16.44 -4.36
N TYR A 74 1.71 17.41 -5.03
CA TYR A 74 0.29 17.33 -5.40
C TYR A 74 -0.02 16.05 -6.20
N ARG A 75 0.83 15.72 -7.18
CA ARG A 75 0.69 14.48 -7.97
C ARG A 75 0.82 13.23 -7.10
N LEU A 76 1.79 13.19 -6.18
CA LEU A 76 1.95 12.10 -5.23
C LEU A 76 0.72 11.97 -4.31
N MET A 77 0.23 13.08 -3.74
CA MET A 77 -0.95 13.05 -2.86
C MET A 77 -2.21 12.59 -3.60
N ARG A 78 -2.39 12.95 -4.87
CA ARG A 78 -3.46 12.39 -5.70
C ARG A 78 -3.31 10.90 -5.95
N ALA A 79 -2.08 10.42 -6.21
CA ALA A 79 -1.81 9.00 -6.36
C ALA A 79 -2.10 8.23 -5.04
N LEU A 80 -1.72 8.78 -3.89
CA LEU A 80 -2.09 8.23 -2.58
C LEU A 80 -3.62 8.24 -2.36
N GLY A 81 -4.31 9.25 -2.89
CA GLY A 81 -5.77 9.30 -2.91
C GLY A 81 -6.39 8.17 -3.74
N SER A 82 -5.87 7.90 -4.94
CA SER A 82 -6.33 6.79 -5.78
C SER A 82 -6.11 5.40 -5.15
N LEU A 83 -5.14 5.30 -4.21
CA LEU A 83 -4.91 4.10 -3.40
C LEU A 83 -5.81 4.04 -2.14
N GLY A 84 -6.72 5.00 -1.95
CA GLY A 84 -7.61 5.05 -0.78
C GLY A 84 -6.91 5.43 0.53
N LEU A 85 -5.71 6.00 0.48
CA LEU A 85 -4.94 6.40 1.65
C LEU A 85 -5.20 7.85 2.06
N LEU A 86 -5.49 8.70 1.08
CA LEU A 86 -5.92 10.09 1.28
C LEU A 86 -7.30 10.31 0.67
N SER A 87 -8.02 11.32 1.14
CA SER A 87 -9.25 11.84 0.55
C SER A 87 -9.02 13.28 0.09
N GLU A 88 -9.28 13.55 -1.19
CA GLU A 88 -9.21 14.90 -1.76
C GLU A 88 -10.57 15.59 -1.66
N GLY A 89 -10.62 16.72 -0.98
CA GLY A 89 -11.81 17.56 -0.86
C GLY A 89 -11.98 18.52 -2.03
N LYS A 90 -13.15 19.20 -2.09
CA LYS A 90 -13.52 20.13 -3.17
C LYS A 90 -12.53 21.29 -3.39
N THR A 91 -11.81 21.71 -2.35
CA THR A 91 -10.82 22.80 -2.37
C THR A 91 -9.39 22.32 -2.60
N LYS A 92 -9.22 21.13 -3.18
CA LYS A 92 -7.90 20.47 -3.36
C LYS A 92 -7.13 20.31 -2.03
N THR A 93 -7.86 20.14 -0.94
CA THR A 93 -7.29 19.79 0.36
C THR A 93 -7.34 18.28 0.54
N PHE A 94 -6.32 17.72 1.17
CA PHE A 94 -6.20 16.29 1.43
C PHE A 94 -6.31 16.03 2.93
N SER A 95 -6.99 14.96 3.28
CA SER A 95 -7.08 14.43 4.63
C SER A 95 -6.76 12.94 4.65
N LEU A 96 -6.37 12.41 5.81
CA LEU A 96 -6.12 10.98 5.99
C LEU A 96 -7.44 10.21 5.96
N THR A 97 -7.48 9.11 5.23
CA THR A 97 -8.53 8.09 5.37
C THR A 97 -8.24 7.21 6.60
N ARG A 98 -9.16 6.30 6.95
CA ARG A 98 -8.93 5.31 8.00
C ARG A 98 -7.66 4.46 7.72
N SER A 99 -7.43 4.07 6.47
CA SER A 99 -6.22 3.35 6.07
C SER A 99 -4.98 4.23 6.14
N GLY A 100 -5.08 5.51 5.74
CA GLY A 100 -3.98 6.47 5.82
C GLY A 100 -3.53 6.76 7.26
N GLN A 101 -4.42 6.69 8.25
CA GLN A 101 -4.06 6.86 9.66
C GLN A 101 -3.06 5.80 10.13
N LEU A 102 -3.13 4.56 9.60
CA LEU A 102 -2.23 3.47 9.94
C LEU A 102 -0.77 3.70 9.47
N LEU A 103 -0.53 4.75 8.70
CA LEU A 103 0.79 5.06 8.13
C LEU A 103 1.52 6.19 8.87
N ARG A 104 0.88 6.75 9.90
CA ARG A 104 1.48 7.74 10.80
C ARG A 104 2.45 7.08 11.76
N GLU A 105 3.47 7.83 12.16
CA GLU A 105 4.47 7.36 13.13
C GLU A 105 3.88 7.11 14.51
N ASP A 106 3.00 8.01 14.97
CA ASP A 106 2.40 8.00 16.30
C ASP A 106 1.17 7.09 16.44
N HIS A 107 0.74 6.40 15.36
CA HIS A 107 -0.43 5.52 15.44
C HIS A 107 -0.12 4.22 16.20
N PRO A 108 -0.95 3.78 17.17
CA PRO A 108 -0.67 2.58 17.99
C PRO A 108 -0.53 1.29 17.19
N HIS A 109 -1.14 1.23 16.00
CA HIS A 109 -1.06 0.11 15.06
C HIS A 109 -0.39 0.55 13.75
N SER A 110 0.67 1.35 13.84
CA SER A 110 1.36 1.87 12.67
C SER A 110 1.95 0.76 11.80
N LEU A 111 1.71 0.85 10.49
CA LEU A 111 2.32 -0.01 9.47
C LEU A 111 3.53 0.66 8.80
N ARG A 112 3.90 1.87 9.27
CA ARG A 112 4.99 2.66 8.72
C ARG A 112 6.31 1.89 8.67
N ALA A 113 6.75 1.34 9.78
CA ALA A 113 8.03 0.63 9.87
C ALA A 113 8.08 -0.60 8.96
N MET A 114 6.97 -1.35 8.91
CA MET A 114 6.84 -2.50 8.01
C MET A 114 6.95 -2.08 6.54
N THR A 115 6.27 -1.01 6.14
CA THR A 115 6.33 -0.51 4.76
C THR A 115 7.74 -0.01 4.41
N LEU A 116 8.40 0.72 5.31
CA LEU A 116 9.78 1.20 5.07
C LEU A 116 10.77 0.06 4.95
N LEU A 117 10.55 -1.04 5.65
CA LEU A 117 11.38 -2.25 5.54
C LEU A 117 11.14 -2.96 4.20
N GLU A 118 9.88 -3.33 3.92
CA GLU A 118 9.52 -4.18 2.79
C GLU A 118 9.77 -3.48 1.45
N GLU A 119 9.42 -2.20 1.34
CA GLU A 119 9.51 -1.42 0.11
C GLU A 119 10.79 -0.57 0.03
N GLY A 120 11.63 -0.63 1.07
CA GLY A 120 12.91 0.05 1.08
C GLY A 120 13.89 -0.51 0.04
N PRO A 121 14.82 0.32 -0.46
CA PRO A 121 15.70 -0.02 -1.58
C PRO A 121 16.54 -1.27 -1.33
N GLU A 122 16.96 -1.52 -0.11
CA GLU A 122 17.82 -2.67 0.25
C GLU A 122 17.05 -4.00 0.21
N HIS A 123 15.85 -4.04 0.80
CA HIS A 123 15.02 -5.23 0.76
C HIS A 123 14.46 -5.45 -0.65
N TYR A 124 14.01 -4.38 -1.27
CA TYR A 124 13.49 -4.44 -2.63
C TYR A 124 14.53 -4.92 -3.65
N ALA A 125 15.81 -4.51 -3.49
CA ALA A 125 16.89 -4.93 -4.37
C ALA A 125 17.16 -6.45 -4.35
N ALA A 126 16.74 -7.15 -3.31
CA ALA A 126 16.88 -8.61 -3.22
C ALA A 126 16.06 -9.36 -4.28
N TRP A 127 14.88 -8.81 -4.64
CA TRP A 127 13.99 -9.43 -5.62
C TRP A 127 14.58 -9.54 -7.03
N LYS A 128 15.54 -8.67 -7.41
CA LYS A 128 16.25 -8.78 -8.70
C LYS A 128 17.03 -10.10 -8.86
N HIS A 129 17.34 -10.77 -7.76
CA HIS A 129 18.09 -12.01 -7.76
C HIS A 129 17.21 -13.27 -7.83
N LEU A 130 15.88 -13.13 -7.67
CA LEU A 130 14.96 -14.27 -7.59
C LEU A 130 15.07 -15.22 -8.79
N THR A 131 15.10 -14.70 -10.01
CA THR A 131 15.21 -15.52 -11.23
C THR A 131 16.51 -16.31 -11.24
N ALA A 132 17.63 -15.70 -10.89
CA ALA A 132 18.93 -16.35 -10.83
C ALA A 132 19.00 -17.41 -9.73
N LEU A 133 18.37 -17.16 -8.59
CA LEU A 133 18.25 -18.11 -7.47
C LEU A 133 17.51 -19.37 -7.90
N ILE A 134 16.36 -19.21 -8.55
CA ILE A 134 15.56 -20.35 -9.03
C ILE A 134 16.31 -21.12 -10.12
N ALA A 135 16.87 -20.42 -11.10
CA ALA A 135 17.55 -21.05 -12.23
C ALA A 135 18.84 -21.81 -11.84
N LYS A 136 19.58 -21.33 -10.85
CA LYS A 136 20.88 -21.87 -10.46
C LYS A 136 20.85 -22.71 -9.19
N GLY A 137 19.71 -22.75 -8.47
CA GLY A 137 19.61 -23.42 -7.18
C GLY A 137 20.54 -22.82 -6.10
N ALA A 138 21.01 -21.59 -6.32
CA ALA A 138 21.95 -20.94 -5.42
C ALA A 138 21.27 -20.60 -4.10
N ARG A 139 21.75 -21.15 -2.98
CA ARG A 139 21.36 -20.78 -1.61
C ARG A 139 22.03 -19.45 -1.23
N THR A 140 21.76 -18.38 -1.96
CA THR A 140 22.11 -17.05 -1.47
C THR A 140 20.99 -16.64 -0.53
N ALA A 141 21.29 -16.57 0.77
CA ALA A 141 20.39 -15.98 1.73
C ALA A 141 19.94 -14.62 1.23
N LEU A 142 18.63 -14.37 1.24
CA LEU A 142 18.10 -13.01 1.07
C LEU A 142 18.84 -12.12 2.08
N PRO A 143 19.56 -11.08 1.66
CA PRO A 143 20.54 -10.42 2.52
C PRO A 143 19.93 -9.53 3.61
N VAL A 144 18.62 -9.51 3.77
CA VAL A 144 17.97 -8.74 4.84
C VAL A 144 17.79 -9.62 6.05
N SER A 145 18.84 -9.75 6.84
CA SER A 145 18.70 -10.19 8.22
C SER A 145 17.97 -9.07 8.98
N LEU A 146 16.83 -9.39 9.59
CA LEU A 146 16.16 -8.55 10.60
C LEU A 146 17.15 -8.06 11.68
N ALA A 147 18.27 -8.77 11.85
CA ALA A 147 19.35 -8.40 12.76
C ALA A 147 20.09 -7.10 12.36
N ARG A 148 20.06 -6.68 11.11
CA ARG A 148 20.67 -5.43 10.63
C ARG A 148 19.80 -4.20 10.80
N LEU A 149 18.52 -4.37 11.15
CA LEU A 149 17.64 -3.25 11.41
C LEU A 149 17.96 -2.56 12.72
N PRO A 150 17.78 -1.23 12.81
CA PRO A 150 17.82 -0.52 14.08
C PRO A 150 16.90 -1.15 15.11
N SER A 151 17.27 -1.14 16.38
CA SER A 151 16.50 -1.76 17.47
C SER A 151 15.07 -1.19 17.59
N SER A 152 14.90 0.10 17.31
CA SER A 152 13.59 0.77 17.21
C SER A 152 12.69 0.12 16.17
N MET A 153 13.18 -0.06 14.95
CA MET A 153 12.43 -0.62 13.83
C MET A 153 12.10 -2.11 14.05
N ARG A 154 13.02 -2.88 14.66
CA ARG A 154 12.76 -4.28 15.03
C ARG A 154 11.64 -4.41 16.06
N ARG A 155 11.55 -3.45 17.00
CA ARG A 155 10.51 -3.43 18.03
C ARG A 155 9.14 -3.14 17.44
N GLU A 156 9.04 -2.17 16.52
CA GLU A 156 7.79 -1.84 15.82
C GLU A 156 7.27 -2.98 14.96
N ILE A 157 8.15 -3.62 14.16
CA ILE A 157 7.79 -4.78 13.32
C ILE A 157 7.26 -5.92 14.20
N ARG A 158 7.88 -6.18 15.35
CA ARG A 158 7.47 -7.25 16.26
C ARG A 158 6.09 -7.00 16.89
N ILE A 159 5.70 -5.72 17.06
CA ILE A 159 4.37 -5.34 17.58
C ILE A 159 3.32 -5.51 16.49
N THR A 160 3.66 -5.19 15.24
CA THR A 160 2.73 -5.11 14.12
C THR A 160 2.44 -6.46 13.46
N LEU A 161 3.38 -7.43 13.55
CA LEU A 161 3.18 -8.76 12.96
C LEU A 161 2.10 -9.56 13.70
N PRO A 162 1.22 -10.30 12.97
CA PRO A 162 0.33 -11.27 13.57
C PRO A 162 1.10 -12.29 14.44
N TYR A 163 0.47 -12.76 15.50
CA TYR A 163 1.11 -13.69 16.45
C TYR A 163 1.71 -14.94 15.78
N SER A 164 1.11 -15.41 14.69
CA SER A 164 1.57 -16.55 13.88
C SER A 164 2.90 -16.30 13.15
N MET A 165 3.33 -15.05 12.96
CA MET A 165 4.57 -14.68 12.27
C MET A 165 5.69 -14.18 13.19
N ARG A 166 5.49 -14.25 14.53
CA ARG A 166 6.45 -13.73 15.53
C ARG A 166 7.54 -14.72 15.95
N ARG A 167 7.67 -15.83 15.23
CA ARG A 167 8.72 -16.84 15.52
C ARG A 167 10.02 -16.55 14.84
#